data_457723e83ef9e415a36cc0a832e35b83
#
_entry.id   457723e83ef9e415a36cc0a832e35b83
#
_cell.length_a   1.000
_cell.length_b   1.000
_cell.length_c   1.000
_cell.angle_alpha   90.00
_cell.angle_beta   90.00
_cell.angle_gamma   90.00
#
_symmetry.space_group_name_H-M   'P 1'
#
loop_
_entity.id
_entity.type
_entity.pdbx_description
1 polymer ?
#
loop_
_entity_poly.entity_id
_entity_poly.type
_entity_poly.pdbx_seq_one_letter_code
_entity_poly.pdbx_strand_id
1 'polypeptide(L)'
;MTALEVETSTERKARLREASEGFFAALNRKDFEAIPYDEHVVFRAPIAPGGRHFPLLGRQALRTIWWPPLEPLLWEVRVVAHYYNDDLTAIVTEADIHTRTPTATLRVADRFVVNQAGKIVEQENHFDPRDVTNPGWRGA
;
A
#
# COMPACT_ATOMS: atom_id res chain seq x y z
N MET A 1 36.95 -11.34 -6.50
CA MET A 1 35.86 -10.63 -5.82
C MET A 1 35.04 -9.89 -6.86
N THR A 2 33.80 -10.29 -7.03
CA THR A 2 32.89 -9.59 -7.91
C THR A 2 32.54 -8.24 -7.31
N ALA A 3 32.71 -7.17 -8.07
CA ALA A 3 32.22 -5.87 -7.68
C ALA A 3 30.70 -5.96 -7.49
N LEU A 4 30.20 -5.38 -6.41
CA LEU A 4 28.77 -5.23 -6.24
C LEU A 4 28.25 -4.40 -7.41
N GLU A 5 27.35 -4.97 -8.19
CA GLU A 5 26.72 -4.24 -9.25
C GLU A 5 25.85 -3.14 -8.64
N VAL A 6 26.12 -1.91 -9.07
CA VAL A 6 25.29 -0.77 -8.67
C VAL A 6 24.03 -0.79 -9.50
N GLU A 7 22.89 -0.86 -8.84
CA GLU A 7 21.60 -0.80 -9.50
C GLU A 7 21.44 0.54 -10.23
N THR A 8 21.04 0.51 -11.49
CA THR A 8 20.79 1.74 -12.26
C THR A 8 19.49 2.39 -11.79
N SER A 9 19.30 3.67 -12.11
CA SER A 9 18.05 4.38 -11.82
C SER A 9 16.85 3.69 -12.46
N THR A 10 17.00 3.20 -13.69
CA THR A 10 15.93 2.49 -14.39
C THR A 10 15.60 1.18 -13.70
N GLU A 11 16.59 0.42 -13.28
CA GLU A 11 16.40 -0.83 -12.54
C GLU A 11 15.76 -0.57 -11.20
N ARG A 12 16.18 0.50 -10.50
CA ARG A 12 15.61 0.86 -9.20
C ARG A 12 14.15 1.28 -9.32
N LYS A 13 13.79 2.09 -10.32
CA LYS A 13 12.39 2.45 -10.58
C LYS A 13 11.55 1.21 -10.86
N ALA A 14 12.08 0.29 -11.66
CA ALA A 14 11.37 -0.96 -11.96
C ALA A 14 11.11 -1.77 -10.69
N ARG A 15 12.07 -1.82 -9.78
CA ARG A 15 11.93 -2.53 -8.51
C ARG A 15 10.89 -1.90 -7.60
N LEU A 16 10.89 -0.56 -7.50
CA LEU A 16 9.88 0.18 -6.74
C LEU A 16 8.48 -0.08 -7.30
N ARG A 17 8.36 0.02 -8.61
CA ARG A 17 7.10 -0.19 -9.31
C ARG A 17 6.58 -1.62 -9.13
N GLU A 18 7.46 -2.60 -9.24
CA GLU A 18 7.13 -3.99 -9.06
C GLU A 18 6.58 -4.26 -7.66
N ALA A 19 7.18 -3.67 -6.62
CA ALA A 19 6.69 -3.80 -5.25
C ALA A 19 5.29 -3.19 -5.09
N SER A 20 5.08 -1.98 -5.62
CA SER A 20 3.79 -1.31 -5.57
C SER A 20 2.72 -2.09 -6.34
N GLU A 21 3.00 -2.47 -7.58
CA GLU A 21 2.05 -3.21 -8.40
C GLU A 21 1.75 -4.59 -7.80
N GLY A 22 2.76 -5.21 -7.17
CA GLY A 22 2.57 -6.47 -6.44
C GLY A 22 1.60 -6.33 -5.28
N PHE A 23 1.66 -5.21 -4.56
CA PHE A 23 0.70 -4.91 -3.49
C PHE A 23 -0.73 -4.84 -4.04
N PHE A 24 -0.97 -4.01 -5.05
CA PHE A 24 -2.32 -3.83 -5.58
C PHE A 24 -2.85 -5.08 -6.29
N ALA A 25 -1.99 -5.83 -6.96
CA ALA A 25 -2.39 -7.11 -7.56
C ALA A 25 -2.79 -8.13 -6.49
N ALA A 26 -2.08 -8.15 -5.36
CA ALA A 26 -2.44 -9.02 -4.24
C ALA A 26 -3.78 -8.64 -3.63
N LEU A 27 -4.08 -7.33 -3.52
CA LEU A 27 -5.41 -6.88 -3.07
C LEU A 27 -6.50 -7.38 -4.01
N ASN A 28 -6.30 -7.27 -5.32
CA ASN A 28 -7.27 -7.74 -6.30
C ASN A 28 -7.55 -9.23 -6.20
N ARG A 29 -6.52 -10.03 -5.88
CA ARG A 29 -6.65 -11.47 -5.69
C ARG A 29 -7.08 -11.85 -4.28
N LYS A 30 -7.15 -10.89 -3.36
CA LYS A 30 -7.39 -11.12 -1.94
C LYS A 30 -6.39 -12.12 -1.35
N ASP A 31 -5.13 -11.94 -1.72
CA ASP A 31 -4.03 -12.82 -1.33
C ASP A 31 -2.98 -12.03 -0.54
N PHE A 32 -3.18 -11.94 0.78
CA PHE A 32 -2.24 -11.23 1.66
C PHE A 32 -0.82 -11.76 1.53
N GLU A 33 -0.65 -13.08 1.41
CA GLU A 33 0.66 -13.69 1.37
C GLU A 33 1.48 -13.28 0.14
N ALA A 34 0.82 -12.81 -0.93
CA ALA A 34 1.48 -12.35 -2.13
C ALA A 34 1.99 -10.91 -2.03
N ILE A 35 1.59 -10.16 -1.00
CA ILE A 35 2.10 -8.79 -0.80
C ILE A 35 3.59 -8.87 -0.43
N PRO A 36 4.46 -8.11 -1.14
CA PRO A 36 5.90 -8.20 -0.90
C PRO A 36 6.35 -7.40 0.34
N TYR A 37 5.74 -7.68 1.50
CA TYR A 37 6.11 -7.06 2.75
C TYR A 37 7.38 -7.66 3.34
N ASP A 38 8.27 -6.80 3.83
CA ASP A 38 9.31 -7.22 4.74
C ASP A 38 8.68 -7.66 6.06
N GLU A 39 9.33 -8.60 6.75
CA GLU A 39 8.86 -9.10 8.03
C GLU A 39 8.66 -7.99 9.08
N HIS A 40 9.50 -6.95 9.02
CA HIS A 40 9.50 -5.83 9.97
C HIS A 40 8.87 -4.55 9.39
N VAL A 41 7.97 -4.68 8.44
CA VAL A 41 7.30 -3.53 7.82
C VAL A 41 6.62 -2.63 8.86
N VAL A 42 6.69 -1.32 8.63
CA VAL A 42 5.99 -0.31 9.43
C VAL A 42 4.84 0.23 8.59
N PHE A 43 3.63 0.17 9.11
CA PHE A 43 2.43 0.50 8.35
C PHE A 43 1.58 1.55 9.08
N ARG A 44 1.17 2.58 8.35
CA ARG A 44 0.28 3.63 8.86
C ARG A 44 -0.91 3.78 7.93
N ALA A 45 -2.10 3.90 8.52
CA ALA A 45 -3.33 4.13 7.75
C ALA A 45 -4.31 4.94 8.58
N PRO A 46 -5.15 5.80 7.93
CA PRO A 46 -6.11 6.65 8.66
C PRO A 46 -7.15 5.87 9.46
N ILE A 47 -7.55 4.70 8.98
CA ILE A 47 -8.60 3.90 9.63
C ILE A 47 -8.06 2.63 10.30
N ALA A 48 -6.75 2.47 10.37
CA ALA A 48 -6.16 1.40 11.17
C ALA A 48 -6.29 1.74 12.66
N PRO A 49 -6.29 0.75 13.57
CA PRO A 49 -6.31 1.00 15.00
C PRO A 49 -5.18 1.96 15.40
N GLY A 50 -5.52 3.04 16.11
CA GLY A 50 -4.58 4.08 16.49
C GLY A 50 -4.32 5.13 15.40
N GLY A 51 -4.83 4.95 14.19
CA GLY A 51 -4.65 5.86 13.07
C GLY A 51 -3.19 5.99 12.62
N ARG A 52 -2.90 7.05 11.87
CA ARG A 52 -1.55 7.25 11.31
C ARG A 52 -0.46 7.51 12.35
N HIS A 53 -0.84 7.93 13.55
CA HIS A 53 0.14 8.27 14.60
C HIS A 53 0.67 7.03 15.34
N PHE A 54 -0.02 5.91 15.26
CA PHE A 54 0.35 4.67 15.93
C PHE A 54 0.47 3.56 14.88
N PRO A 55 1.67 3.34 14.34
CA PRO A 55 1.84 2.37 13.27
C PRO A 55 1.63 0.94 13.74
N LEU A 56 1.16 0.11 12.82
CA LEU A 56 1.22 -1.33 12.99
C LEU A 56 2.65 -1.77 12.65
N LEU A 57 3.22 -2.60 13.50
CA LEU A 57 4.61 -3.05 13.37
C LEU A 57 4.67 -4.52 12.99
N GLY A 58 5.26 -4.79 11.84
CA GLY A 58 5.52 -6.15 11.38
C GLY A 58 4.42 -6.72 10.50
N ARG A 59 4.84 -7.63 9.62
CA ARG A 59 3.96 -8.30 8.67
C ARG A 59 2.82 -9.06 9.37
N GLN A 60 3.13 -9.70 10.50
CA GLN A 60 2.13 -10.47 11.25
C GLN A 60 1.03 -9.57 11.82
N ALA A 61 1.37 -8.38 12.29
CA ALA A 61 0.36 -7.42 12.77
C ALA A 61 -0.59 -7.02 11.62
N LEU A 62 -0.05 -6.79 10.43
CA LEU A 62 -0.88 -6.50 9.26
C LEU A 62 -1.79 -7.67 8.92
N ARG A 63 -1.26 -8.88 8.98
CA ARG A 63 -2.01 -10.10 8.67
C ARG A 63 -3.19 -10.30 9.63
N THR A 64 -3.02 -9.98 10.89
CA THR A 64 -4.00 -10.28 11.94
C THR A 64 -4.92 -9.11 12.30
N ILE A 65 -4.48 -7.85 12.06
CA ILE A 65 -5.22 -6.65 12.47
C ILE A 65 -5.78 -5.89 11.28
N TRP A 66 -4.93 -5.59 10.28
CA TRP A 66 -5.32 -4.77 9.14
C TRP A 66 -6.12 -5.55 8.09
N TRP A 67 -5.67 -6.74 7.76
CA TRP A 67 -6.20 -7.53 6.65
C TRP A 67 -7.61 -8.06 6.87
N PRO A 68 -7.95 -8.66 8.02
CA PRO A 68 -9.26 -9.31 8.18
C PRO A 68 -10.46 -8.38 7.96
N PRO A 69 -10.48 -7.13 8.46
CA PRO A 69 -11.61 -6.24 8.17
C PRO A 69 -11.59 -5.69 6.75
N LEU A 70 -10.46 -5.65 6.08
CA LEU A 70 -10.34 -5.11 4.73
C LEU A 70 -10.78 -6.11 3.67
N GLU A 71 -10.34 -7.36 3.79
CA GLU A 71 -10.52 -8.37 2.76
C GLU A 71 -11.97 -8.49 2.25
N PRO A 72 -12.99 -8.59 3.12
CA PRO A 72 -14.37 -8.73 2.63
C PRO A 72 -14.92 -7.48 1.95
N LEU A 73 -14.31 -6.32 2.16
CA LEU A 73 -14.75 -5.06 1.55
C LEU A 73 -14.22 -4.88 0.13
N LEU A 74 -13.10 -5.51 -0.18
CA LEU A 74 -12.43 -5.31 -1.47
C LEU A 74 -13.26 -5.88 -2.62
N TRP A 75 -13.47 -5.07 -3.64
CA TRP A 75 -14.10 -5.50 -4.87
C TRP A 75 -13.12 -5.45 -6.03
N GLU A 76 -12.57 -4.27 -6.30
CA GLU A 76 -11.63 -4.05 -7.40
C GLU A 76 -10.66 -2.95 -7.02
N VAL A 77 -9.42 -3.10 -7.43
CA VAL A 77 -8.38 -2.09 -7.23
C VAL A 77 -7.77 -1.76 -8.59
N ARG A 78 -7.72 -0.46 -8.90
CA ARG A 78 -7.17 0.03 -10.16
C ARG A 78 -6.05 1.03 -9.89
N VAL A 79 -4.85 0.73 -10.35
CA VAL A 79 -3.71 1.64 -10.29
C VAL A 79 -3.90 2.76 -11.32
N VAL A 80 -3.66 4.01 -10.89
CA VAL A 80 -3.83 5.19 -11.73
C VAL A 80 -2.49 5.75 -12.17
N ALA A 81 -1.55 5.99 -11.25
CA ALA A 81 -0.27 6.61 -11.55
C ALA A 81 0.77 6.31 -10.49
N HIS A 82 2.04 6.38 -10.88
CA HIS A 82 3.18 6.20 -9.99
C HIS A 82 4.03 7.47 -9.95
N TYR A 83 4.56 7.78 -8.76
CA TYR A 83 5.46 8.91 -8.52
C TYR A 83 6.63 8.43 -7.69
N TYR A 84 7.83 8.88 -8.02
CA TYR A 84 9.07 8.44 -7.34
C TYR A 84 9.69 9.62 -6.60
N ASN A 85 10.33 9.34 -5.45
CA ASN A 85 11.12 10.37 -4.78
C ASN A 85 12.50 10.50 -5.44
N ASP A 86 13.24 11.57 -5.08
CA ASP A 86 14.49 11.92 -5.76
C ASP A 86 15.57 10.84 -5.66
N ASP A 87 15.72 10.23 -4.48
CA ASP A 87 16.76 9.23 -4.25
C ASP A 87 16.30 7.79 -4.56
N LEU A 88 15.09 7.64 -5.08
CA LEU A 88 14.51 6.35 -5.47
C LEU A 88 14.49 5.32 -4.33
N THR A 89 14.19 5.77 -3.12
CA THR A 89 13.93 4.89 -1.99
C THR A 89 12.45 4.57 -1.82
N ALA A 90 11.59 5.39 -2.43
CA ALA A 90 10.14 5.29 -2.24
C ALA A 90 9.38 5.55 -3.54
N ILE A 91 8.17 5.03 -3.58
CA ILE A 91 7.20 5.25 -4.63
C ILE A 91 5.86 5.61 -3.99
N VAL A 92 5.17 6.57 -4.58
CA VAL A 92 3.77 6.85 -4.25
C VAL A 92 2.93 6.40 -5.42
N THR A 93 1.91 5.60 -5.13
CA THR A 93 0.99 5.12 -6.16
C THR A 93 -0.41 5.59 -5.85
N GLU A 94 -0.99 6.30 -6.82
CA GLU A 94 -2.42 6.63 -6.76
C GLU A 94 -3.21 5.45 -7.30
N ALA A 95 -4.27 5.09 -6.59
CA ALA A 95 -5.13 4.00 -6.99
C ALA A 95 -6.58 4.27 -6.57
N ASP A 96 -7.53 3.68 -7.29
CA ASP A 96 -8.92 3.62 -6.89
C ASP A 96 -9.20 2.25 -6.27
N ILE A 97 -9.67 2.27 -5.05
CA ILE A 97 -10.10 1.06 -4.35
C ILE A 97 -11.62 1.07 -4.29
N HIS A 98 -12.24 0.14 -5.01
CA HIS A 98 -13.68 -0.03 -4.99
C HIS A 98 -14.06 -1.02 -3.91
N THR A 99 -15.00 -0.63 -3.05
CA THR A 99 -15.45 -1.44 -1.92
C THR A 99 -16.91 -1.85 -2.06
N ARG A 100 -17.29 -2.88 -1.29
CA ARG A 100 -18.67 -3.31 -1.08
C ARG A 100 -19.00 -3.18 0.39
N THR A 101 -20.22 -2.80 0.71
CA THR A 101 -20.76 -2.73 2.08
C THR A 101 -19.85 -1.94 3.05
N PRO A 102 -19.72 -0.64 2.89
CA PRO A 102 -20.45 0.18 1.92
C PRO A 102 -19.88 0.12 0.52
N THR A 103 -20.72 0.32 -0.48
CA THR A 103 -20.27 0.54 -1.86
C THR A 103 -19.67 1.93 -1.93
N ALA A 104 -18.38 2.00 -2.17
CA ALA A 104 -17.64 3.25 -2.21
C ALA A 104 -16.41 3.11 -3.10
N THR A 105 -15.85 4.26 -3.49
CA THR A 105 -14.56 4.31 -4.17
C THR A 105 -13.64 5.20 -3.35
N LEU A 106 -12.52 4.62 -2.91
CA LEU A 106 -11.47 5.37 -2.23
C LEU A 106 -10.41 5.72 -3.25
N ARG A 107 -10.09 7.00 -3.38
CA ARG A 107 -8.86 7.41 -4.06
C ARG A 107 -7.76 7.42 -3.00
N VAL A 108 -6.82 6.50 -3.15
CA VAL A 108 -5.69 6.42 -2.24
C VAL A 108 -4.41 6.90 -2.91
N ALA A 109 -3.51 7.42 -2.11
CA ALA A 109 -2.12 7.63 -2.49
C ALA A 109 -1.29 6.84 -1.47
N ASP A 110 -0.82 5.68 -1.87
CA ASP A 110 -0.05 4.81 -1.01
C ASP A 110 1.44 5.04 -1.23
N ARG A 111 2.14 5.38 -0.15
CA ARG A 111 3.59 5.55 -0.17
C ARG A 111 4.25 4.28 0.33
N PHE A 112 5.15 3.74 -0.48
CA PHE A 112 5.92 2.54 -0.17
C PHE A 112 7.39 2.89 -0.13
N VAL A 113 8.07 2.53 0.96
CA VAL A 113 9.52 2.50 1.03
C VAL A 113 9.97 1.06 0.81
N VAL A 114 10.87 0.84 -0.13
CA VAL A 114 11.23 -0.49 -0.61
C VAL A 114 12.74 -0.69 -0.44
N ASN A 115 13.14 -1.83 0.13
CA ASN A 115 14.54 -2.14 0.29
C ASN A 115 15.16 -2.69 -1.00
N GLN A 116 16.46 -3.00 -0.98
CA GLN A 116 17.16 -3.50 -2.15
C GLN A 116 16.68 -4.89 -2.60
N ALA A 117 16.10 -5.65 -1.69
CA ALA A 117 15.53 -6.97 -2.01
C ALA A 117 14.13 -6.86 -2.64
N GLY A 118 13.61 -5.65 -2.81
CA GLY A 118 12.27 -5.46 -3.38
C GLY A 118 11.13 -5.63 -2.38
N LYS A 119 11.44 -5.63 -1.08
CA LYS A 119 10.43 -5.76 -0.04
C LYS A 119 10.02 -4.40 0.50
N ILE A 120 8.72 -4.27 0.79
CA ILE A 120 8.14 -3.06 1.37
C ILE A 120 8.50 -3.02 2.86
N VAL A 121 9.29 -2.03 3.26
CA VAL A 121 9.71 -1.86 4.66
C VAL A 121 8.90 -0.83 5.39
N GLU A 122 8.22 0.07 4.66
CA GLU A 122 7.34 1.07 5.23
C GLU A 122 6.21 1.35 4.24
N GLN A 123 5.00 1.51 4.75
CA GLN A 123 3.85 1.90 3.94
C GLN A 123 2.98 2.86 4.71
N GLU A 124 2.49 3.90 4.05
CA GLU A 124 1.47 4.77 4.59
C GLU A 124 0.39 4.99 3.55
N ASN A 125 -0.87 4.73 3.95
CA ASN A 125 -2.03 5.02 3.12
C ASN A 125 -2.46 6.47 3.35
N HIS A 126 -2.72 7.19 2.27
CA HIS A 126 -3.29 8.53 2.32
C HIS A 126 -4.62 8.52 1.57
N PHE A 127 -5.70 8.72 2.28
CA PHE A 127 -7.03 8.86 1.70
C PHE A 127 -7.95 9.56 2.70
N ASP A 128 -9.08 10.03 2.20
CA ASP A 128 -10.09 10.63 3.07
C ASP A 128 -10.97 9.50 3.65
N PRO A 129 -10.88 9.22 4.96
CA PRO A 129 -11.67 8.15 5.55
C PRO A 129 -13.17 8.37 5.47
N ARG A 130 -13.62 9.63 5.26
CA ARG A 130 -15.04 9.93 5.09
C ARG A 130 -15.63 9.30 3.84
N ASP A 131 -14.83 8.96 2.86
CA ASP A 131 -15.30 8.24 1.68
C ASP A 131 -15.92 6.88 2.03
N VAL A 132 -15.54 6.32 3.17
CA VAL A 132 -16.09 5.06 3.67
C VAL A 132 -16.94 5.28 4.93
N THR A 133 -16.45 6.11 5.86
CA THR A 133 -17.07 6.23 7.19
C THR A 133 -18.23 7.21 7.25
N ASN A 134 -18.32 8.14 6.30
CA ASN A 134 -19.37 9.13 6.27
C ASN A 134 -19.81 9.43 4.82
N PRO A 135 -20.53 8.51 4.19
CA PRO A 135 -20.98 8.72 2.80
C PRO A 135 -21.92 9.91 2.64
N GLY A 136 -22.57 10.35 3.73
CA GLY A 136 -23.49 11.48 3.68
C GLY A 136 -22.83 12.84 3.49
N TRP A 137 -21.52 12.97 3.77
CA TRP A 137 -20.83 14.24 3.62
C TRP A 137 -20.74 14.71 2.15
N ARG A 138 -21.00 13.83 1.22
CA ARG A 138 -20.97 14.14 -0.22
C ARG A 138 -22.06 15.07 -0.68
N GLY A 139 -22.63 15.85 0.21
CA GLY A 139 -23.62 16.83 -0.12
C GLY A 139 -25.06 16.37 -0.01
N ALA A 140 -25.24 15.30 0.67
CA ALA A 140 -26.59 14.84 0.98
C ALA A 140 -27.15 15.64 2.16
#